data_3d43d94b6be0dba79023e4ac658b4712
#
_entry.id   3d43d94b6be0dba79023e4ac658b4712
#
_cell.length_a   1.000
_cell.length_b   1.000
_cell.length_c   1.000
_cell.angle_alpha   90.00
_cell.angle_beta   90.00
_cell.angle_gamma   90.00
#
_symmetry.space_group_name_H-M   'P 1'
#
loop_
_entity.id
_entity.type
_entity.pdbx_description
1 polymer ?
#
loop_
_entity_poly.entity_id
_entity_poly.type
_entity_poly.pdbx_seq_one_letter_code
_entity_poly.pdbx_strand_id
1 'polypeptide(L)'
;MDKFETRKRVSSLQTKADLLKLLNDLKVDDLQENAYPIPMKAINFYCNPAHEKRYKSFFIPKKSGGQRVISAPCRGLMSILTYLNVMFEAMYEPAPCVCGFAIGKSVVDNANNHVGKNYVFNLDMKDFFPSIQQARVWARLQAAPYNMKKDVANIIAGLCCMKTSDGKFVLPQGAPTSPILTNMICERLDRRLTGLARRFGLSYSRYADDITFSSMHFVYSGDGDFMKELNRIVSEEHFSLNDKKTRLQKNNVRQEVTGITVNEKANVTRKYVREIRQLLYIWKKYGYNDAYSKFYPKYKAEKGHVKKGEPVLENVLSGKLLYLKMVKGEEDSTYLRLRKQFDKLSGDTILHKSASDEFKYILTYDLSNFIAVNSIIPFKLHIKDEDLQTTASGNYKGKMELNGEYMSVFISKGVLKQIRSAEQGDYTDMWKCYISLCESAKGRFWLIHRGKHDEATHNPAPQKTISQIIDIWAKKGLEKAKEVFENVHYPTGDSIDIKAILDVWEEKGADAAEQLYEQYVKQ
;
A
#
# COMPACT_ATOMS: atom_id res chain seq x y z
N MET A 1 14.64 10.82 10.58
CA MET A 1 14.79 12.30 10.49
C MET A 1 13.41 12.89 10.22
N ASP A 2 12.99 13.87 11.01
CA ASP A 2 11.69 14.51 10.79
C ASP A 2 11.71 15.51 9.62
N LYS A 3 10.52 15.97 9.22
CA LYS A 3 10.38 16.91 8.10
C LYS A 3 11.07 18.26 8.34
N PHE A 4 11.05 18.74 9.57
CA PHE A 4 11.64 20.05 9.91
C PHE A 4 13.16 20.01 9.79
N GLU A 5 13.79 19.00 10.37
CA GLU A 5 15.24 18.79 10.27
C GLU A 5 15.68 18.57 8.82
N THR A 6 14.90 17.80 8.05
CA THR A 6 15.18 17.59 6.62
C THR A 6 15.14 18.92 5.85
N ARG A 7 14.12 19.77 6.05
CA ARG A 7 14.03 21.11 5.43
C ARG A 7 15.21 21.99 5.79
N LYS A 8 15.60 22.03 7.07
CA LYS A 8 16.75 22.80 7.56
C LYS A 8 18.03 22.36 6.86
N ARG A 9 18.27 21.08 6.75
CA ARG A 9 19.45 20.54 6.07
C ARG A 9 19.43 20.79 4.57
N VAL A 10 18.27 20.69 3.91
CA VAL A 10 18.14 21.04 2.49
C VAL A 10 18.47 22.50 2.24
N SER A 11 18.04 23.42 3.10
CA SER A 11 18.35 24.86 2.95
C SER A 11 19.85 25.16 3.11
N SER A 12 20.61 24.29 3.77
CA SER A 12 22.06 24.42 3.96
C SER A 12 22.91 23.73 2.90
N LEU A 13 22.31 23.00 1.95
CA LEU A 13 23.05 22.28 0.90
C LEU A 13 23.84 23.23 0.00
N GLN A 14 25.16 23.08 -0.04
CA GLN A 14 26.05 23.87 -0.88
C GLN A 14 26.67 23.03 -2.01
N THR A 15 26.96 21.76 -1.73
CA THR A 15 27.76 20.89 -2.60
C THR A 15 27.09 19.55 -2.89
N LYS A 16 27.63 18.82 -3.86
CA LYS A 16 27.27 17.42 -4.14
C LYS A 16 27.54 16.51 -2.93
N ALA A 17 28.58 16.79 -2.17
CA ALA A 17 28.92 16.02 -0.97
C ALA A 17 27.87 16.19 0.13
N ASP A 18 27.37 17.42 0.32
CA ASP A 18 26.28 17.68 1.28
C ASP A 18 24.99 16.95 0.90
N LEU A 19 24.65 16.97 -0.41
CA LEU A 19 23.50 16.22 -0.91
C LEU A 19 23.66 14.72 -0.67
N LEU A 20 24.83 14.15 -0.98
CA LEU A 20 25.12 12.73 -0.76
C LEU A 20 25.00 12.36 0.73
N LYS A 21 25.56 13.21 1.61
CA LYS A 21 25.48 13.02 3.05
C LYS A 21 24.01 12.99 3.51
N LEU A 22 23.21 13.98 3.08
CA LEU A 22 21.77 14.01 3.41
C LEU A 22 21.04 12.75 2.95
N LEU A 23 21.27 12.30 1.70
CA LEU A 23 20.61 11.10 1.17
C LEU A 23 21.02 9.83 1.92
N ASN A 24 22.28 9.72 2.34
CA ASN A 24 22.75 8.60 3.14
C ASN A 24 22.17 8.63 4.56
N ASP A 25 22.06 9.79 5.18
CA ASP A 25 21.48 9.93 6.50
C ASP A 25 19.98 9.59 6.49
N LEU A 26 19.22 10.02 5.46
CA LEU A 26 17.84 9.60 5.25
C LEU A 26 17.71 8.08 5.03
N LYS A 27 18.68 7.49 4.34
CA LYS A 27 18.70 6.06 4.12
C LYS A 27 19.01 5.26 5.37
N VAL A 28 19.91 5.76 6.23
CA VAL A 28 20.22 5.15 7.54
C VAL A 28 18.99 5.24 8.45
N ASP A 29 18.30 6.36 8.46
CA ASP A 29 17.08 6.56 9.25
C ASP A 29 15.95 5.56 8.87
N ASP A 30 15.85 5.21 7.58
CA ASP A 30 14.85 4.28 7.04
C ASP A 30 15.25 2.80 7.24
N LEU A 31 16.50 2.44 6.95
CA LEU A 31 16.97 1.05 6.90
C LEU A 31 17.84 0.61 8.09
N GLN A 32 18.21 1.55 8.96
CA GLN A 32 19.08 1.33 10.13
C GLN A 32 20.37 0.56 9.77
N GLU A 33 20.67 -0.52 10.46
CA GLU A 33 21.90 -1.32 10.24
C GLU A 33 22.01 -1.95 8.84
N ASN A 34 20.90 -2.06 8.11
CA ASN A 34 20.86 -2.59 6.73
C ASN A 34 21.16 -1.53 5.66
N ALA A 35 21.53 -0.32 6.04
CA ALA A 35 21.76 0.79 5.13
C ALA A 35 23.16 0.77 4.51
N TYR A 36 23.33 0.11 3.36
CA TYR A 36 24.55 0.29 2.56
C TYR A 36 24.62 1.71 2.00
N PRO A 37 25.69 2.49 2.25
CA PRO A 37 25.77 3.87 1.80
C PRO A 37 25.78 4.00 0.28
N ILE A 38 25.14 5.05 -0.23
CA ILE A 38 25.24 5.46 -1.62
C ILE A 38 26.67 6.03 -1.84
N PRO A 39 27.48 5.47 -2.74
CA PRO A 39 28.82 6.00 -2.95
C PRO A 39 28.81 7.22 -3.88
N MET A 40 29.77 8.16 -3.71
CA MET A 40 29.90 9.34 -4.55
C MET A 40 29.99 9.00 -6.06
N LYS A 41 30.66 7.88 -6.40
CA LYS A 41 30.73 7.40 -7.78
C LYS A 41 29.35 7.13 -8.41
N ALA A 42 28.35 6.72 -7.61
CA ALA A 42 26.99 6.50 -8.09
C ALA A 42 26.32 7.84 -8.41
N ILE A 43 26.45 8.86 -7.55
CA ILE A 43 25.94 10.21 -7.85
C ILE A 43 26.60 10.75 -9.11
N ASN A 44 27.94 10.64 -9.25
CA ASN A 44 28.68 11.11 -10.43
C ASN A 44 28.23 10.41 -11.72
N PHE A 45 27.96 9.11 -11.66
CA PHE A 45 27.49 8.35 -12.80
C PHE A 45 26.04 8.71 -13.18
N TYR A 46 25.14 8.72 -12.19
CA TYR A 46 23.71 8.89 -12.44
C TYR A 46 23.27 10.35 -12.62
N CYS A 47 24.06 11.36 -12.22
CA CYS A 47 23.69 12.76 -12.44
C CYS A 47 23.76 13.20 -13.91
N ASN A 48 24.43 12.44 -14.77
CA ASN A 48 24.42 12.68 -16.21
C ASN A 48 23.17 12.04 -16.85
N PRO A 49 22.16 12.80 -17.27
CA PRO A 49 20.92 12.26 -17.82
C PRO A 49 21.08 11.59 -19.19
N ALA A 50 22.22 11.76 -19.85
CA ALA A 50 22.51 11.15 -21.16
C ALA A 50 22.90 9.67 -21.07
N HIS A 51 23.24 9.16 -19.89
CA HIS A 51 23.63 7.75 -19.73
C HIS A 51 22.46 6.79 -20.00
N GLU A 52 22.59 5.91 -21.00
CA GLU A 52 21.53 4.99 -21.43
C GLU A 52 21.17 3.91 -20.40
N LYS A 53 22.16 3.45 -19.60
CA LYS A 53 21.97 2.39 -18.60
C LYS A 53 21.20 2.81 -17.33
N ARG A 54 20.65 4.03 -17.31
CA ARG A 54 19.92 4.56 -16.14
C ARG A 54 18.49 4.05 -16.03
N TYR A 55 17.81 3.87 -17.16
CA TYR A 55 16.42 3.45 -17.24
C TYR A 55 16.22 2.24 -18.13
N LYS A 56 15.26 1.39 -17.77
CA LYS A 56 14.74 0.32 -18.61
C LYS A 56 13.30 0.66 -18.99
N SER A 57 13.07 0.86 -20.28
CA SER A 57 11.72 1.16 -20.77
C SER A 57 10.97 -0.11 -21.16
N PHE A 58 9.67 -0.13 -20.86
CA PHE A 58 8.74 -1.18 -21.28
C PHE A 58 7.36 -0.60 -21.52
N PHE A 59 6.50 -1.35 -22.23
CA PHE A 59 5.18 -0.91 -22.62
C PHE A 59 4.10 -1.52 -21.74
N ILE A 60 3.11 -0.71 -21.37
CA ILE A 60 1.89 -1.16 -20.69
C ILE A 60 0.69 -0.78 -21.54
N PRO A 61 -0.28 -1.71 -21.82
CA PRO A 61 -1.47 -1.38 -22.58
C PRO A 61 -2.34 -0.36 -21.84
N LYS A 62 -2.86 0.65 -22.56
CA LYS A 62 -3.84 1.60 -22.03
C LYS A 62 -5.25 1.02 -22.12
N LYS A 63 -6.13 1.35 -21.17
CA LYS A 63 -7.55 0.95 -21.22
C LYS A 63 -8.29 1.52 -22.43
N SER A 64 -7.86 2.67 -22.93
CA SER A 64 -8.42 3.35 -24.11
C SER A 64 -7.82 2.89 -25.44
N GLY A 65 -7.05 1.82 -25.43
CA GLY A 65 -6.24 1.36 -26.57
C GLY A 65 -4.87 2.07 -26.64
N GLY A 66 -3.93 1.48 -27.39
CA GLY A 66 -2.56 1.95 -27.48
C GLY A 66 -1.68 1.53 -26.31
N GLN A 67 -0.46 2.04 -26.26
CA GLN A 67 0.57 1.68 -25.29
C GLN A 67 1.03 2.89 -24.49
N ARG A 68 1.44 2.65 -23.25
CA ARG A 68 2.10 3.61 -22.36
C ARG A 68 3.53 3.15 -22.15
N VAL A 69 4.49 4.01 -22.40
CA VAL A 69 5.91 3.76 -22.10
C VAL A 69 6.13 4.03 -20.62
N ILE A 70 6.66 3.03 -19.92
CA ILE A 70 7.14 3.18 -18.54
C ILE A 70 8.65 3.06 -18.57
N SER A 71 9.33 4.02 -17.98
CA SER A 71 10.78 4.04 -17.86
C SER A 71 11.16 3.84 -16.38
N ALA A 72 11.46 2.59 -16.03
CA ALA A 72 11.86 2.24 -14.67
C ALA A 72 13.35 2.51 -14.46
N PRO A 73 13.74 3.23 -13.39
CA PRO A 73 15.14 3.43 -13.05
C PRO A 73 15.84 2.09 -12.75
N CYS A 74 17.10 1.95 -13.11
CA CYS A 74 17.92 0.83 -12.67
C CYS A 74 18.08 0.83 -11.14
N ARG A 75 18.46 -0.32 -10.56
CA ARG A 75 18.49 -0.51 -9.10
C ARG A 75 19.30 0.56 -8.35
N GLY A 76 20.49 0.93 -8.88
CA GLY A 76 21.34 1.95 -8.27
C GLY A 76 20.73 3.35 -8.30
N LEU A 77 20.14 3.74 -9.43
CA LEU A 77 19.43 5.02 -9.55
C LEU A 77 18.14 5.01 -8.71
N MET A 78 17.39 3.90 -8.67
CA MET A 78 16.19 3.78 -7.86
C MET A 78 16.44 4.11 -6.39
N SER A 79 17.54 3.58 -5.81
CA SER A 79 17.93 3.87 -4.43
C SER A 79 18.15 5.38 -4.19
N ILE A 80 18.81 6.08 -5.11
CA ILE A 80 19.03 7.52 -5.01
C ILE A 80 17.70 8.28 -5.12
N LEU A 81 16.87 7.94 -6.10
CA LEU A 81 15.59 8.62 -6.34
C LEU A 81 14.58 8.38 -5.20
N THR A 82 14.66 7.24 -4.52
CA THR A 82 13.81 6.97 -3.34
C THR A 82 14.09 8.00 -2.25
N TYR A 83 15.33 8.23 -1.88
CA TYR A 83 15.67 9.19 -0.82
C TYR A 83 15.59 10.65 -1.28
N LEU A 84 15.76 10.94 -2.57
CA LEU A 84 15.36 12.24 -3.13
C LEU A 84 13.85 12.47 -3.02
N ASN A 85 13.03 11.45 -3.21
CA ASN A 85 11.58 11.57 -3.02
C ASN A 85 11.22 11.88 -1.56
N VAL A 86 11.83 11.18 -0.59
CA VAL A 86 11.67 11.48 0.85
C VAL A 86 12.06 12.94 1.16
N MET A 87 13.18 13.41 0.61
CA MET A 87 13.61 14.80 0.73
C MET A 87 12.57 15.78 0.17
N PHE A 88 12.04 15.51 -1.03
CA PHE A 88 11.00 16.36 -1.63
C PHE A 88 9.68 16.34 -0.85
N GLU A 89 9.27 15.20 -0.32
CA GLU A 89 8.08 15.08 0.56
C GLU A 89 8.20 15.89 1.84
N ALA A 90 9.41 16.07 2.34
CA ALA A 90 9.65 16.96 3.46
C ALA A 90 9.53 18.44 3.08
N MET A 91 9.88 18.81 1.84
CA MET A 91 9.89 20.19 1.36
C MET A 91 8.58 20.68 0.79
N TYR A 92 7.79 19.80 0.18
CA TYR A 92 6.58 20.15 -0.55
C TYR A 92 5.34 20.05 0.33
N GLU A 93 4.50 21.07 0.26
CA GLU A 93 3.17 21.08 0.88
C GLU A 93 2.12 21.27 -0.22
N PRO A 94 1.25 20.27 -0.45
CA PRO A 94 0.27 20.36 -1.51
C PRO A 94 -0.80 21.41 -1.21
N ALA A 95 -1.08 22.26 -2.18
CA ALA A 95 -2.22 23.19 -2.11
C ALA A 95 -3.55 22.42 -1.96
N PRO A 96 -4.60 23.02 -1.36
CA PRO A 96 -5.90 22.36 -1.16
C PRO A 96 -6.50 21.76 -2.43
N CYS A 97 -6.29 22.38 -3.59
CA CYS A 97 -6.77 21.91 -4.89
C CYS A 97 -6.00 20.71 -5.46
N VAL A 98 -4.82 20.38 -4.92
CA VAL A 98 -4.00 19.25 -5.38
C VAL A 98 -4.41 17.99 -4.63
N CYS A 99 -4.93 16.99 -5.35
CA CYS A 99 -5.40 15.72 -4.81
C CYS A 99 -4.58 14.52 -5.30
N GLY A 100 -3.94 14.62 -6.47
CA GLY A 100 -3.06 13.58 -7.00
C GLY A 100 -1.64 13.71 -6.49
N PHE A 101 -1.00 12.57 -6.14
CA PHE A 101 0.37 12.53 -5.60
C PHE A 101 0.58 13.38 -4.34
N ALA A 102 -0.46 13.56 -3.54
CA ALA A 102 -0.47 14.31 -2.31
C ALA A 102 -0.72 13.35 -1.14
N ILE A 103 0.18 13.37 -0.15
CA ILE A 103 0.07 12.49 1.03
C ILE A 103 -1.23 12.80 1.78
N GLY A 104 -1.95 11.75 2.19
CA GLY A 104 -3.23 11.87 2.89
C GLY A 104 -4.42 12.24 2.01
N LYS A 105 -4.24 12.39 0.69
CA LYS A 105 -5.32 12.66 -0.28
C LYS A 105 -5.58 11.45 -1.18
N SER A 106 -6.82 11.30 -1.59
CA SER A 106 -7.31 10.19 -2.42
C SER A 106 -8.11 10.68 -3.64
N VAL A 107 -8.53 9.75 -4.49
CA VAL A 107 -9.49 10.04 -5.58
C VAL A 107 -10.85 10.50 -5.04
N VAL A 108 -11.19 10.13 -3.80
CA VAL A 108 -12.45 10.54 -3.15
C VAL A 108 -12.39 12.01 -2.75
N ASP A 109 -11.27 12.47 -2.21
CA ASP A 109 -11.06 13.89 -1.87
C ASP A 109 -11.18 14.76 -3.12
N ASN A 110 -10.61 14.30 -4.25
CA ASN A 110 -10.75 14.96 -5.52
C ASN A 110 -12.21 15.04 -5.97
N ALA A 111 -12.93 13.93 -5.92
CA ALA A 111 -14.33 13.83 -6.32
C ALA A 111 -15.26 14.68 -5.44
N ASN A 112 -15.04 14.71 -4.13
CA ASN A 112 -15.87 15.47 -3.18
C ASN A 112 -15.89 16.97 -3.45
N ASN A 113 -14.82 17.54 -4.03
CA ASN A 113 -14.81 18.96 -4.44
C ASN A 113 -15.87 19.29 -5.51
N HIS A 114 -16.43 18.29 -6.19
CA HIS A 114 -17.27 18.46 -7.37
C HIS A 114 -18.66 17.82 -7.24
N VAL A 115 -19.00 17.32 -6.04
CA VAL A 115 -20.31 16.71 -5.77
C VAL A 115 -21.43 17.75 -5.87
N GLY A 116 -22.58 17.35 -6.45
CA GLY A 116 -23.80 18.16 -6.51
C GLY A 116 -23.75 19.36 -7.43
N LYS A 117 -22.86 19.38 -8.42
CA LYS A 117 -22.74 20.49 -9.38
C LYS A 117 -23.54 20.22 -10.65
N ASN A 118 -24.09 21.30 -11.25
CA ASN A 118 -24.82 21.19 -12.53
C ASN A 118 -23.90 20.85 -13.70
N TYR A 119 -22.65 21.31 -13.63
CA TYR A 119 -21.65 21.10 -14.68
C TYR A 119 -20.34 20.62 -14.07
N VAL A 120 -19.76 19.57 -14.65
CA VAL A 120 -18.43 19.07 -14.34
C VAL A 120 -17.62 19.05 -15.64
N PHE A 121 -16.53 19.78 -15.65
CA PHE A 121 -15.65 19.95 -16.80
C PHE A 121 -14.29 19.33 -16.51
N ASN A 122 -13.98 18.22 -17.18
CA ASN A 122 -12.74 17.47 -17.04
C ASN A 122 -11.82 17.76 -18.22
N LEU A 123 -10.55 17.96 -17.90
CA LEU A 123 -9.46 18.24 -18.82
C LEU A 123 -8.28 17.33 -18.49
N ASP A 124 -7.53 16.92 -19.50
CA ASP A 124 -6.34 16.05 -19.35
C ASP A 124 -5.14 16.77 -19.98
N MET A 125 -4.04 16.84 -19.26
CA MET A 125 -2.81 17.43 -19.78
C MET A 125 -2.06 16.40 -20.64
N LYS A 126 -1.76 16.77 -21.89
CA LYS A 126 -1.08 15.91 -22.84
C LYS A 126 0.37 15.68 -22.41
N ASP A 127 0.81 14.41 -22.46
CA ASP A 127 2.19 13.99 -22.21
C ASP A 127 2.78 14.61 -20.92
N PHE A 128 2.02 14.57 -19.83
CA PHE A 128 2.25 15.35 -18.61
C PHE A 128 3.69 15.26 -18.08
N PHE A 129 4.21 14.05 -17.81
CA PHE A 129 5.59 13.90 -17.34
C PHE A 129 6.63 14.27 -18.42
N PRO A 130 6.54 13.78 -19.67
CA PRO A 130 7.50 14.13 -20.72
C PRO A 130 7.46 15.60 -21.15
N SER A 131 6.39 16.34 -20.88
CA SER A 131 6.35 17.78 -21.17
C SER A 131 7.23 18.62 -20.24
N ILE A 132 7.66 18.05 -19.11
CA ILE A 132 8.50 18.72 -18.13
C ILE A 132 9.99 18.44 -18.43
N GLN A 133 10.66 19.42 -19.00
CA GLN A 133 12.07 19.36 -19.33
C GLN A 133 12.96 19.56 -18.08
N GLN A 134 14.18 19.04 -18.14
CA GLN A 134 15.20 19.16 -17.08
C GLN A 134 15.46 20.61 -16.66
N ALA A 135 15.53 21.53 -17.62
CA ALA A 135 15.74 22.95 -17.34
C ALA A 135 14.61 23.53 -16.45
N ARG A 136 13.37 23.05 -16.62
CA ARG A 136 12.24 23.48 -15.80
C ARG A 136 12.32 22.91 -14.38
N VAL A 137 12.78 21.66 -14.21
CA VAL A 137 13.08 21.08 -12.89
C VAL A 137 14.16 21.89 -12.20
N TRP A 138 15.27 22.12 -12.89
CA TRP A 138 16.40 22.92 -12.39
C TRP A 138 15.99 24.31 -11.96
N ALA A 139 15.23 25.04 -12.78
CA ALA A 139 14.75 26.39 -12.47
C ALA A 139 13.79 26.37 -11.26
N ARG A 140 12.90 25.37 -11.16
CA ARG A 140 11.94 25.27 -10.06
C ARG A 140 12.64 25.05 -8.71
N LEU A 141 13.67 24.21 -8.67
CA LEU A 141 14.43 23.95 -7.45
C LEU A 141 15.18 25.18 -6.92
N GLN A 142 15.55 26.11 -7.80
CA GLN A 142 16.21 27.37 -7.43
C GLN A 142 15.24 28.47 -7.01
N ALA A 143 13.99 28.39 -7.46
CA ALA A 143 12.97 29.37 -7.11
C ALA A 143 12.39 29.13 -5.71
N ALA A 144 11.88 30.21 -5.07
CA ALA A 144 11.14 30.13 -3.84
C ALA A 144 9.94 29.13 -3.95
N PRO A 145 9.64 28.37 -2.89
CA PRO A 145 10.25 28.36 -1.57
C PRO A 145 11.53 27.48 -1.44
N TYR A 146 11.95 26.79 -2.50
CA TYR A 146 13.02 25.78 -2.43
C TYR A 146 14.42 26.38 -2.34
N ASN A 147 14.70 27.45 -3.08
CA ASN A 147 15.92 28.26 -3.05
C ASN A 147 17.24 27.46 -3.04
N MET A 148 17.27 26.32 -3.75
CA MET A 148 18.47 25.47 -3.81
C MET A 148 19.60 26.16 -4.57
N LYS A 149 20.83 25.91 -4.17
CA LYS A 149 22.02 26.35 -4.92
C LYS A 149 22.05 25.76 -6.33
N LYS A 150 22.51 26.57 -7.29
CA LYS A 150 22.54 26.26 -8.71
C LYS A 150 23.14 24.88 -9.01
N ASP A 151 24.27 24.56 -8.39
CA ASP A 151 24.99 23.29 -8.66
C ASP A 151 24.24 22.08 -8.06
N VAL A 152 23.68 22.21 -6.87
CA VAL A 152 22.87 21.17 -6.22
C VAL A 152 21.60 20.91 -7.05
N ALA A 153 20.91 21.99 -7.46
CA ALA A 153 19.72 21.90 -8.30
C ALA A 153 20.02 21.22 -9.66
N ASN A 154 21.19 21.50 -10.25
CA ASN A 154 21.61 20.88 -11.51
C ASN A 154 21.83 19.36 -11.36
N ILE A 155 22.52 18.96 -10.28
CA ILE A 155 22.74 17.54 -9.98
C ILE A 155 21.40 16.82 -9.78
N ILE A 156 20.49 17.39 -8.99
CA ILE A 156 19.18 16.81 -8.72
C ILE A 156 18.36 16.71 -10.01
N ALA A 157 18.33 17.78 -10.83
CA ALA A 157 17.62 17.75 -12.11
C ALA A 157 18.20 16.70 -13.06
N GLY A 158 19.52 16.52 -13.08
CA GLY A 158 20.18 15.46 -13.82
C GLY A 158 19.82 14.06 -13.33
N LEU A 159 19.75 13.84 -12.01
CA LEU A 159 19.35 12.56 -11.42
C LEU A 159 17.89 12.21 -11.76
N CYS A 160 16.98 13.19 -11.75
CA CYS A 160 15.55 13.00 -11.90
C CYS A 160 15.06 12.91 -13.36
N CYS A 161 15.85 13.37 -14.34
CA CYS A 161 15.48 13.40 -15.75
C CYS A 161 16.16 12.31 -16.56
N MET A 162 15.57 11.94 -17.69
CA MET A 162 16.12 10.98 -18.66
C MET A 162 16.16 11.58 -20.05
N LYS A 163 17.06 11.09 -20.89
CA LYS A 163 17.12 11.41 -22.32
C LYS A 163 16.05 10.62 -23.08
N THR A 164 15.27 11.29 -23.90
CA THR A 164 14.30 10.68 -24.83
C THR A 164 14.99 10.34 -26.17
N SER A 165 14.28 9.60 -27.02
CA SER A 165 14.78 9.25 -28.37
C SER A 165 15.00 10.47 -29.28
N ASP A 166 14.24 11.55 -29.06
CA ASP A 166 14.39 12.84 -29.77
C ASP A 166 15.44 13.77 -29.14
N GLY A 167 16.23 13.26 -28.19
CA GLY A 167 17.37 13.95 -27.59
C GLY A 167 17.03 14.91 -26.45
N LYS A 168 15.77 15.09 -26.08
CA LYS A 168 15.34 15.95 -24.97
C LYS A 168 15.57 15.26 -23.63
N PHE A 169 15.78 16.07 -22.59
CA PHE A 169 15.86 15.62 -21.21
C PHE A 169 14.58 15.97 -20.48
N VAL A 170 13.84 14.95 -20.05
CA VAL A 170 12.48 15.11 -19.48
C VAL A 170 12.28 14.27 -18.23
N LEU A 171 11.22 14.56 -17.46
CA LEU A 171 10.81 13.70 -16.36
C LEU A 171 10.28 12.37 -16.92
N PRO A 172 10.80 11.22 -16.44
CA PRO A 172 10.35 9.90 -16.86
C PRO A 172 9.02 9.52 -16.24
N GLN A 173 8.20 8.80 -16.99
CA GLN A 173 7.04 8.11 -16.44
C GLN A 173 7.48 6.78 -15.83
N GLY A 174 7.61 6.72 -14.48
CA GLY A 174 8.01 5.50 -13.76
C GLY A 174 9.11 5.71 -12.72
N ALA A 175 9.68 6.91 -12.62
CA ALA A 175 10.58 7.25 -11.52
C ALA A 175 9.80 7.70 -10.26
N PRO A 176 10.27 7.37 -9.05
CA PRO A 176 9.58 7.73 -7.80
C PRO A 176 9.49 9.23 -7.57
N THR A 177 10.44 10.01 -8.06
CA THR A 177 10.48 11.47 -7.90
C THR A 177 9.58 12.24 -8.88
N SER A 178 9.19 11.64 -10.01
CA SER A 178 8.40 12.34 -11.03
C SER A 178 7.05 12.86 -10.50
N PRO A 179 6.28 12.11 -9.71
CA PRO A 179 5.01 12.58 -9.17
C PRO A 179 5.13 13.85 -8.33
N ILE A 180 6.05 13.88 -7.38
CA ILE A 180 6.20 15.05 -6.49
C ILE A 180 6.81 16.26 -7.21
N LEU A 181 7.78 16.03 -8.09
CA LEU A 181 8.36 17.10 -8.90
C LEU A 181 7.34 17.75 -9.83
N THR A 182 6.41 16.95 -10.41
CA THR A 182 5.30 17.55 -11.19
C THR A 182 4.42 18.43 -10.33
N ASN A 183 4.11 18.04 -9.10
CA ASN A 183 3.34 18.89 -8.19
C ASN A 183 4.09 20.18 -7.84
N MET A 184 5.37 20.09 -7.51
CA MET A 184 6.22 21.29 -7.25
C MET A 184 6.27 22.24 -8.43
N ILE A 185 6.30 21.73 -9.66
CA ILE A 185 6.31 22.53 -10.89
C ILE A 185 4.94 23.13 -11.17
N CYS A 186 3.87 22.41 -10.88
CA CYS A 186 2.51 22.86 -11.10
C CYS A 186 2.00 23.88 -10.04
N GLU A 187 2.74 24.21 -8.99
CA GLU A 187 2.29 25.16 -7.96
C GLU A 187 1.83 26.51 -8.56
N ARG A 188 2.54 27.03 -9.56
CA ARG A 188 2.15 28.26 -10.23
C ARG A 188 0.90 28.07 -11.08
N LEU A 189 0.80 26.97 -11.81
CA LEU A 189 -0.40 26.59 -12.56
C LEU A 189 -1.61 26.52 -11.62
N ASP A 190 -1.48 25.75 -10.51
CA ASP A 190 -2.57 25.54 -9.55
C ASP A 190 -3.05 26.85 -8.91
N ARG A 191 -2.12 27.74 -8.56
CA ARG A 191 -2.44 29.07 -8.03
C ARG A 191 -3.23 29.91 -9.04
N ARG A 192 -2.81 29.91 -10.31
CA ARG A 192 -3.48 30.66 -11.39
C ARG A 192 -4.85 30.09 -11.72
N LEU A 193 -4.97 28.76 -11.82
CA LEU A 193 -6.25 28.08 -12.08
C LEU A 193 -7.22 28.20 -10.90
N THR A 194 -6.72 28.23 -9.66
CA THR A 194 -7.54 28.54 -8.48
C THR A 194 -8.06 29.98 -8.54
N GLY A 195 -7.23 30.94 -8.97
CA GLY A 195 -7.65 32.32 -9.20
C GLY A 195 -8.71 32.44 -10.28
N LEU A 196 -8.51 31.74 -11.39
CA LEU A 196 -9.49 31.65 -12.49
C LEU A 196 -10.83 31.07 -12.00
N ALA A 197 -10.78 29.95 -11.25
CA ALA A 197 -11.96 29.32 -10.68
C ALA A 197 -12.75 30.29 -9.79
N ARG A 198 -12.05 30.98 -8.88
CA ARG A 198 -12.68 32.00 -8.00
C ARG A 198 -13.37 33.12 -8.80
N ARG A 199 -12.70 33.66 -9.84
CA ARG A 199 -13.26 34.72 -10.69
C ARG A 199 -14.57 34.32 -11.36
N PHE A 200 -14.70 33.04 -11.75
CA PHE A 200 -15.89 32.52 -12.42
C PHE A 200 -16.84 31.73 -11.50
N GLY A 201 -16.63 31.73 -10.18
CA GLY A 201 -17.49 31.01 -9.22
C GLY A 201 -17.46 29.49 -9.37
N LEU A 202 -16.30 28.91 -9.70
CA LEU A 202 -16.11 27.49 -9.95
C LEU A 202 -15.37 26.82 -8.78
N SER A 203 -15.60 25.52 -8.62
CA SER A 203 -14.69 24.64 -7.88
C SER A 203 -13.60 24.15 -8.82
N TYR A 204 -12.35 24.05 -8.33
CA TYR A 204 -11.19 23.58 -9.07
C TYR A 204 -10.43 22.54 -8.26
N SER A 205 -10.03 21.47 -8.92
CA SER A 205 -9.05 20.53 -8.37
C SER A 205 -8.18 19.90 -9.46
N ARG A 206 -7.01 19.37 -9.08
CA ARG A 206 -6.11 18.65 -9.96
C ARG A 206 -5.71 17.31 -9.34
N TYR A 207 -5.84 16.24 -10.13
CA TYR A 207 -5.35 14.92 -9.79
C TYR A 207 -4.33 14.46 -10.86
N ALA A 208 -3.04 14.65 -10.57
CA ALA A 208 -1.95 14.45 -11.54
C ALA A 208 -2.13 15.32 -12.80
N ASP A 209 -2.34 14.69 -13.95
CA ASP A 209 -2.65 15.30 -15.25
C ASP A 209 -4.13 15.65 -15.46
N ASP A 210 -5.02 15.12 -14.62
CA ASP A 210 -6.45 15.40 -14.69
C ASP A 210 -6.80 16.70 -13.95
N ILE A 211 -7.32 17.67 -14.67
CA ILE A 211 -7.87 18.93 -14.17
C ILE A 211 -9.39 18.85 -14.17
N THR A 212 -10.02 19.26 -13.08
CA THR A 212 -11.48 19.31 -13.00
C THR A 212 -11.94 20.68 -12.53
N PHE A 213 -12.87 21.27 -13.29
CA PHE A 213 -13.69 22.41 -12.87
C PHE A 213 -15.14 21.98 -12.71
N SER A 214 -15.87 22.61 -11.81
CA SER A 214 -17.31 22.38 -11.68
C SER A 214 -18.07 23.60 -11.19
N SER A 215 -19.35 23.72 -11.57
CA SER A 215 -20.17 24.90 -11.29
C SER A 215 -21.66 24.59 -11.26
N MET A 216 -22.42 25.52 -10.68
CA MET A 216 -23.90 25.52 -10.77
C MET A 216 -24.40 26.19 -12.05
N HIS A 217 -23.60 27.05 -12.67
CA HIS A 217 -23.94 27.82 -13.88
C HIS A 217 -23.00 27.48 -15.04
N PHE A 218 -23.44 27.79 -16.27
CA PHE A 218 -22.69 27.48 -17.48
C PHE A 218 -21.70 28.59 -17.84
N VAL A 219 -20.41 28.25 -17.96
CA VAL A 219 -19.32 29.16 -18.37
C VAL A 219 -18.38 28.54 -19.41
N TYR A 220 -18.69 27.37 -19.91
CA TYR A 220 -17.81 26.52 -20.71
C TYR A 220 -18.01 26.67 -22.21
N SER A 221 -18.46 27.88 -22.70
CA SER A 221 -18.50 28.19 -24.13
C SER A 221 -17.08 28.23 -24.68
N GLY A 222 -16.86 27.63 -25.85
CA GLY A 222 -15.54 27.62 -26.50
C GLY A 222 -14.95 29.01 -26.74
N ASP A 223 -15.79 29.98 -27.07
CA ASP A 223 -15.39 31.38 -27.29
C ASP A 223 -15.51 32.25 -26.03
N GLY A 224 -15.88 31.64 -24.90
CA GLY A 224 -16.08 32.38 -23.65
C GLY A 224 -14.77 32.78 -22.98
N ASP A 225 -14.84 33.83 -22.15
CA ASP A 225 -13.67 34.36 -21.44
C ASP A 225 -12.99 33.33 -20.52
N PHE A 226 -13.78 32.43 -19.90
CA PHE A 226 -13.24 31.35 -19.11
C PHE A 226 -12.31 30.45 -19.95
N MET A 227 -12.75 30.00 -21.11
CA MET A 227 -11.98 29.10 -21.98
C MET A 227 -10.74 29.77 -22.56
N LYS A 228 -10.87 31.05 -22.96
CA LYS A 228 -9.73 31.85 -23.44
C LYS A 228 -8.64 31.97 -22.37
N GLU A 229 -9.05 32.33 -21.15
CA GLU A 229 -8.11 32.50 -20.03
C GLU A 229 -7.53 31.18 -19.56
N LEU A 230 -8.31 30.09 -19.49
CA LEU A 230 -7.85 28.74 -19.20
C LEU A 230 -6.73 28.31 -20.17
N ASN A 231 -6.99 28.43 -21.48
CA ASN A 231 -6.02 28.06 -22.51
C ASN A 231 -4.76 28.92 -22.43
N ARG A 232 -4.90 30.23 -22.18
CA ARG A 232 -3.78 31.14 -21.97
C ARG A 232 -2.92 30.70 -20.78
N ILE A 233 -3.53 30.42 -19.62
CA ILE A 233 -2.82 29.99 -18.43
C ILE A 233 -2.06 28.66 -18.68
N VAL A 234 -2.73 27.66 -19.24
CA VAL A 234 -2.12 26.35 -19.49
C VAL A 234 -0.95 26.46 -20.46
N SER A 235 -1.09 27.25 -21.52
CA SER A 235 -0.03 27.49 -22.50
C SER A 235 1.16 28.25 -21.92
N GLU A 236 0.93 29.32 -21.15
CA GLU A 236 1.99 30.08 -20.47
C GLU A 236 2.75 29.24 -19.41
N GLU A 237 2.08 28.24 -18.82
CA GLU A 237 2.70 27.25 -17.92
C GLU A 237 3.32 26.07 -18.69
N HIS A 238 3.47 26.20 -20.02
CA HIS A 238 4.10 25.21 -20.90
C HIS A 238 3.47 23.81 -20.84
N PHE A 239 2.15 23.75 -20.72
CA PHE A 239 1.36 22.54 -20.87
C PHE A 239 0.42 22.65 -22.06
N SER A 240 -0.09 21.51 -22.53
CA SER A 240 -1.10 21.43 -23.59
C SER A 240 -2.24 20.54 -23.12
N LEU A 241 -3.46 20.91 -23.45
CA LEU A 241 -4.65 20.11 -23.17
C LEU A 241 -4.85 19.03 -24.22
N ASN A 242 -5.46 17.93 -23.83
CA ASN A 242 -5.85 16.84 -24.71
C ASN A 242 -7.33 16.97 -25.07
N ASP A 243 -7.61 17.59 -26.21
CA ASP A 243 -8.99 17.87 -26.65
C ASP A 243 -9.84 16.60 -26.75
N LYS A 244 -9.24 15.45 -27.14
CA LYS A 244 -9.94 14.17 -27.24
C LYS A 244 -10.43 13.62 -25.89
N LYS A 245 -9.84 14.07 -24.80
CA LYS A 245 -10.22 13.68 -23.43
C LYS A 245 -10.96 14.77 -22.68
N THR A 246 -10.99 15.99 -23.21
CA THR A 246 -11.76 17.10 -22.67
C THR A 246 -13.25 16.81 -22.77
N ARG A 247 -13.95 16.90 -21.64
CA ARG A 247 -15.38 16.59 -21.58
C ARG A 247 -16.14 17.48 -20.59
N LEU A 248 -17.28 17.97 -21.03
CA LEU A 248 -18.25 18.64 -20.17
C LEU A 248 -19.43 17.72 -19.89
N GLN A 249 -19.71 17.50 -18.61
CA GLN A 249 -20.77 16.62 -18.14
C GLN A 249 -21.83 17.47 -17.41
N LYS A 250 -23.09 17.41 -17.87
CA LYS A 250 -24.24 18.05 -17.21
C LYS A 250 -24.86 17.11 -16.18
N ASN A 251 -25.61 17.64 -15.21
CA ASN A 251 -26.22 16.87 -14.13
C ASN A 251 -27.31 15.88 -14.59
N ASN A 252 -27.88 16.03 -15.80
CA ASN A 252 -28.82 15.08 -16.39
C ASN A 252 -28.18 13.78 -16.89
N VAL A 253 -26.85 13.72 -16.92
CA VAL A 253 -26.08 12.51 -17.21
C VAL A 253 -25.17 12.16 -16.03
N ARG A 254 -24.57 10.98 -16.07
CA ARG A 254 -23.60 10.60 -15.04
C ARG A 254 -22.38 11.50 -15.12
N GLN A 255 -22.15 12.25 -14.04
CA GLN A 255 -20.95 13.05 -13.84
C GLN A 255 -19.89 12.20 -13.12
N GLU A 256 -18.66 12.27 -13.61
CA GLU A 256 -17.56 11.45 -13.11
C GLU A 256 -16.28 12.27 -12.96
N VAL A 257 -15.64 12.15 -11.79
CA VAL A 257 -14.33 12.74 -11.48
C VAL A 257 -13.41 11.64 -10.98
N THR A 258 -12.27 11.43 -11.63
CA THR A 258 -11.30 10.37 -11.31
C THR A 258 -11.92 8.97 -11.11
N GLY A 259 -12.97 8.64 -11.89
CA GLY A 259 -13.65 7.34 -11.82
C GLY A 259 -14.76 7.24 -10.77
N ILE A 260 -15.04 8.31 -10.04
CA ILE A 260 -16.09 8.39 -9.02
C ILE A 260 -17.27 9.20 -9.57
N THR A 261 -18.49 8.71 -9.40
CA THR A 261 -19.72 9.42 -9.74
C THR A 261 -19.97 10.52 -8.70
N VAL A 262 -20.29 11.76 -9.16
CA VAL A 262 -20.39 12.95 -8.30
C VAL A 262 -21.72 13.71 -8.41
N ASN A 263 -22.76 13.13 -9.02
CA ASN A 263 -24.04 13.83 -9.24
C ASN A 263 -24.64 14.37 -7.92
N GLU A 264 -25.07 13.51 -7.00
CA GLU A 264 -25.66 13.88 -5.71
C GLU A 264 -24.70 13.69 -4.55
N LYS A 265 -23.92 12.63 -4.61
CA LYS A 265 -22.89 12.25 -3.64
C LYS A 265 -21.79 11.43 -4.31
N ALA A 266 -20.62 11.37 -3.70
CA ALA A 266 -19.57 10.47 -4.15
C ALA A 266 -20.07 9.01 -4.16
N ASN A 267 -19.97 8.35 -5.31
CA ASN A 267 -20.50 7.01 -5.48
C ASN A 267 -19.69 6.22 -6.52
N VAL A 268 -19.76 4.90 -6.45
CA VAL A 268 -19.25 4.01 -7.48
C VAL A 268 -20.31 3.76 -8.55
N THR A 269 -19.90 3.28 -9.74
CA THR A 269 -20.86 2.94 -10.79
C THR A 269 -21.77 1.79 -10.37
N ARG A 270 -23.01 1.76 -10.88
CA ARG A 270 -23.95 0.65 -10.67
C ARG A 270 -23.35 -0.70 -11.13
N LYS A 271 -22.55 -0.68 -12.20
CA LYS A 271 -21.83 -1.86 -12.70
C LYS A 271 -20.86 -2.41 -11.65
N TYR A 272 -20.13 -1.55 -10.95
CA TYR A 272 -19.17 -1.96 -9.93
C TYR A 272 -19.83 -2.74 -8.78
N VAL A 273 -20.92 -2.20 -8.23
CA VAL A 273 -21.70 -2.88 -7.16
C VAL A 273 -22.34 -4.18 -7.68
N ARG A 274 -22.86 -4.17 -8.93
CA ARG A 274 -23.47 -5.36 -9.55
C ARG A 274 -22.46 -6.50 -9.69
N GLU A 275 -21.23 -6.23 -10.07
CA GLU A 275 -20.17 -7.23 -10.18
C GLU A 275 -19.85 -7.90 -8.84
N ILE A 276 -19.68 -7.12 -7.77
CA ILE A 276 -19.45 -7.65 -6.43
C ILE A 276 -20.64 -8.54 -6.01
N ARG A 277 -21.86 -8.02 -6.16
CA ARG A 277 -23.10 -8.73 -5.79
C ARG A 277 -23.26 -10.03 -6.56
N GLN A 278 -22.95 -10.05 -7.86
CA GLN A 278 -23.03 -11.22 -8.71
C GLN A 278 -22.05 -12.31 -8.28
N LEU A 279 -20.79 -11.95 -8.01
CA LEU A 279 -19.78 -12.90 -7.56
C LEU A 279 -20.11 -13.48 -6.19
N LEU A 280 -20.54 -12.66 -5.24
CA LEU A 280 -20.98 -13.12 -3.93
C LEU A 280 -22.23 -14.03 -4.01
N TYR A 281 -23.18 -13.72 -4.91
CA TYR A 281 -24.36 -14.56 -5.14
C TYR A 281 -23.99 -15.93 -5.70
N ILE A 282 -23.13 -15.98 -6.74
CA ILE A 282 -22.68 -17.24 -7.34
C ILE A 282 -21.92 -18.06 -6.29
N TRP A 283 -21.01 -17.42 -5.54
CA TRP A 283 -20.28 -18.10 -4.48
C TRP A 283 -21.21 -18.69 -3.42
N LYS A 284 -22.20 -17.94 -2.96
CA LYS A 284 -23.19 -18.42 -1.98
C LYS A 284 -24.03 -19.58 -2.51
N LYS A 285 -24.48 -19.53 -3.77
CA LYS A 285 -25.45 -20.48 -4.33
C LYS A 285 -24.82 -21.72 -4.93
N TYR A 286 -23.68 -21.58 -5.59
CA TYR A 286 -23.06 -22.64 -6.40
C TYR A 286 -21.64 -23.01 -5.91
N GLY A 287 -21.12 -22.30 -4.94
CA GLY A 287 -19.80 -22.55 -4.39
C GLY A 287 -18.69 -21.66 -4.98
N TYR A 288 -17.52 -21.78 -4.36
CA TYR A 288 -16.34 -20.98 -4.71
C TYR A 288 -15.84 -21.21 -6.13
N ASN A 289 -15.78 -22.47 -6.56
CA ASN A 289 -15.24 -22.84 -7.88
C ASN A 289 -16.06 -22.24 -9.02
N ASP A 290 -17.38 -22.21 -8.89
CA ASP A 290 -18.26 -21.60 -9.90
C ASP A 290 -18.10 -20.07 -9.92
N ALA A 291 -17.97 -19.44 -8.76
CA ALA A 291 -17.68 -18.01 -8.67
C ALA A 291 -16.31 -17.69 -9.29
N TYR A 292 -15.29 -18.50 -9.02
CA TYR A 292 -13.95 -18.34 -9.57
C TYR A 292 -13.94 -18.53 -11.10
N SER A 293 -14.62 -19.55 -11.60
CA SER A 293 -14.75 -19.82 -13.04
C SER A 293 -15.41 -18.67 -13.80
N LYS A 294 -16.35 -17.95 -13.16
CA LYS A 294 -16.98 -16.76 -13.73
C LYS A 294 -16.10 -15.51 -13.62
N PHE A 295 -15.33 -15.41 -12.57
CA PHE A 295 -14.43 -14.28 -12.27
C PHE A 295 -13.18 -14.28 -13.14
N TYR A 296 -12.47 -15.41 -13.21
CA TYR A 296 -11.12 -15.49 -13.75
C TYR A 296 -10.97 -15.06 -15.21
N PRO A 297 -11.81 -15.54 -16.18
CA PRO A 297 -11.70 -15.15 -17.59
C PRO A 297 -11.84 -13.64 -17.78
N LYS A 298 -12.78 -13.02 -17.07
CA LYS A 298 -13.02 -11.59 -17.13
C LYS A 298 -11.86 -10.81 -16.53
N TYR A 299 -11.36 -11.23 -15.37
CA TYR A 299 -10.21 -10.61 -14.73
C TYR A 299 -8.97 -10.69 -15.62
N LYS A 300 -8.70 -11.84 -16.23
CA LYS A 300 -7.58 -12.04 -17.15
C LYS A 300 -7.69 -11.12 -18.38
N ALA A 301 -8.88 -11.01 -18.96
CA ALA A 301 -9.11 -10.12 -20.11
C ALA A 301 -8.90 -8.63 -19.75
N GLU A 302 -9.34 -8.19 -18.57
CA GLU A 302 -9.19 -6.80 -18.12
C GLU A 302 -7.77 -6.44 -17.68
N LYS A 303 -7.00 -7.38 -17.12
CA LYS A 303 -5.67 -7.15 -16.53
C LYS A 303 -4.50 -7.51 -17.43
N GLY A 304 -4.75 -8.13 -18.59
CA GLY A 304 -3.77 -8.48 -19.61
C GLY A 304 -2.90 -9.69 -19.26
N HIS A 305 -2.16 -9.68 -18.18
CA HIS A 305 -1.46 -10.86 -17.68
C HIS A 305 -1.23 -10.77 -16.17
N VAL A 306 -1.33 -11.93 -15.55
CA VAL A 306 -1.09 -12.10 -14.11
C VAL A 306 0.36 -12.58 -13.97
N LYS A 307 1.26 -11.69 -13.56
CA LYS A 307 2.69 -11.97 -13.48
C LYS A 307 3.10 -12.93 -12.33
N LYS A 308 2.23 -13.13 -11.34
CA LYS A 308 2.56 -13.84 -10.10
C LYS A 308 1.45 -14.83 -9.70
N GLY A 309 1.20 -15.83 -10.54
CA GLY A 309 0.19 -16.85 -10.26
C GLY A 309 -1.25 -16.38 -10.48
N GLU A 310 -2.19 -17.27 -10.21
CA GLU A 310 -3.61 -16.99 -10.38
C GLU A 310 -4.15 -16.07 -9.29
N PRO A 311 -5.02 -15.10 -9.64
CA PRO A 311 -5.59 -14.19 -8.65
C PRO A 311 -6.55 -14.94 -7.73
N VAL A 312 -6.42 -14.75 -6.43
CA VAL A 312 -7.35 -15.26 -5.43
C VAL A 312 -8.61 -14.40 -5.44
N LEU A 313 -9.79 -15.02 -5.63
CA LEU A 313 -11.06 -14.30 -5.72
C LEU A 313 -11.37 -13.48 -4.47
N GLU A 314 -11.09 -14.03 -3.30
CA GLU A 314 -11.27 -13.37 -2.00
C GLU A 314 -10.47 -12.06 -1.91
N ASN A 315 -9.20 -12.10 -2.30
CA ASN A 315 -8.34 -10.91 -2.26
C ASN A 315 -8.86 -9.81 -3.19
N VAL A 316 -9.36 -10.21 -4.37
CA VAL A 316 -9.93 -9.25 -5.32
C VAL A 316 -11.26 -8.68 -4.83
N LEU A 317 -12.14 -9.51 -4.26
CA LEU A 317 -13.40 -9.06 -3.67
C LEU A 317 -13.18 -8.19 -2.44
N SER A 318 -12.25 -8.58 -1.55
CA SER A 318 -11.86 -7.75 -0.39
C SER A 318 -11.35 -6.37 -0.84
N GLY A 319 -10.45 -6.31 -1.82
CA GLY A 319 -9.99 -5.04 -2.38
C GLY A 319 -11.13 -4.20 -3.02
N LYS A 320 -12.08 -4.85 -3.70
CA LYS A 320 -13.27 -4.18 -4.25
C LYS A 320 -14.18 -3.63 -3.14
N LEU A 321 -14.35 -4.34 -2.04
CA LEU A 321 -15.14 -3.91 -0.89
C LEU A 321 -14.46 -2.75 -0.13
N LEU A 322 -13.13 -2.80 0.02
CA LEU A 322 -12.35 -1.68 0.59
C LEU A 322 -12.49 -0.42 -0.25
N TYR A 323 -12.42 -0.53 -1.58
CA TYR A 323 -12.67 0.61 -2.46
C TYR A 323 -14.11 1.14 -2.33
N LEU A 324 -15.10 0.24 -2.22
CA LEU A 324 -16.50 0.62 -1.99
C LEU A 324 -16.67 1.39 -0.67
N LYS A 325 -16.03 0.90 0.41
CA LYS A 325 -15.95 1.57 1.71
C LYS A 325 -15.32 2.96 1.60
N MET A 326 -14.18 3.06 0.92
CA MET A 326 -13.47 4.33 0.71
C MET A 326 -14.35 5.38 0.02
N VAL A 327 -15.14 4.97 -1.00
CA VAL A 327 -15.96 5.91 -1.79
C VAL A 327 -17.27 6.26 -1.12
N LYS A 328 -17.95 5.29 -0.49
CA LYS A 328 -19.31 5.46 0.05
C LYS A 328 -19.36 5.69 1.55
N GLY A 329 -18.27 5.45 2.26
CA GLY A 329 -18.18 5.52 3.72
C GLY A 329 -18.40 4.16 4.40
N GLU A 330 -17.97 4.09 5.64
CA GLU A 330 -18.09 2.91 6.50
C GLU A 330 -19.54 2.51 6.78
N GLU A 331 -20.40 3.51 6.98
CA GLU A 331 -21.81 3.34 7.34
C GLU A 331 -22.74 3.09 6.15
N ASP A 332 -22.21 3.01 4.92
CA ASP A 332 -23.06 2.79 3.75
C ASP A 332 -23.72 1.41 3.80
N SER A 333 -25.05 1.39 3.74
CA SER A 333 -25.86 0.16 3.83
C SER A 333 -25.52 -0.89 2.76
N THR A 334 -25.11 -0.45 1.57
CA THR A 334 -24.68 -1.35 0.48
C THR A 334 -23.33 -2.00 0.81
N TYR A 335 -22.39 -1.18 1.32
CA TYR A 335 -21.11 -1.70 1.77
C TYR A 335 -21.27 -2.70 2.92
N LEU A 336 -21.96 -2.31 3.99
CA LEU A 336 -22.16 -3.18 5.16
C LEU A 336 -22.81 -4.52 4.80
N ARG A 337 -23.85 -4.50 3.97
CA ARG A 337 -24.52 -5.72 3.52
C ARG A 337 -23.60 -6.63 2.69
N LEU A 338 -22.85 -6.07 1.74
CA LEU A 338 -21.96 -6.86 0.88
C LEU A 338 -20.74 -7.35 1.65
N ARG A 339 -20.24 -6.56 2.60
CA ARG A 339 -19.14 -6.95 3.49
C ARG A 339 -19.56 -8.11 4.39
N LYS A 340 -20.73 -8.05 5.03
CA LYS A 340 -21.28 -9.14 5.84
C LYS A 340 -21.46 -10.44 5.04
N GLN A 341 -21.92 -10.34 3.77
CA GLN A 341 -22.02 -11.51 2.89
C GLN A 341 -20.65 -12.08 2.56
N PHE A 342 -19.68 -11.24 2.25
CA PHE A 342 -18.31 -11.66 1.95
C PHE A 342 -17.66 -12.32 3.17
N ASP A 343 -17.77 -11.73 4.36
CA ASP A 343 -17.15 -12.26 5.58
C ASP A 343 -17.70 -13.64 5.93
N LYS A 344 -19.02 -13.84 5.76
CA LYS A 344 -19.63 -15.16 5.95
C LYS A 344 -19.09 -16.18 4.94
N LEU A 345 -19.02 -15.83 3.65
CA LEU A 345 -18.59 -16.75 2.61
C LEU A 345 -17.09 -17.05 2.67
N SER A 346 -16.25 -16.08 3.01
CA SER A 346 -14.81 -16.28 3.17
C SER A 346 -14.50 -17.14 4.41
N GLY A 347 -15.24 -16.98 5.49
CA GLY A 347 -15.17 -17.85 6.66
C GLY A 347 -15.57 -19.31 6.33
N ASP A 348 -16.72 -19.48 5.69
CA ASP A 348 -17.20 -20.80 5.27
C ASP A 348 -16.24 -21.49 4.25
N THR A 349 -15.58 -20.70 3.38
CA THR A 349 -14.65 -21.25 2.37
C THR A 349 -13.35 -21.73 2.99
N ILE A 350 -12.88 -21.08 4.03
CA ILE A 350 -11.71 -21.55 4.80
C ILE A 350 -12.02 -22.95 5.38
N LEU A 351 -13.23 -23.14 5.86
CA LEU A 351 -13.71 -24.44 6.35
C LEU A 351 -13.90 -25.49 5.24
N HIS A 352 -14.38 -25.09 4.05
CA HIS A 352 -14.62 -26.03 2.93
C HIS A 352 -13.37 -26.36 2.09
N LYS A 353 -12.40 -25.46 1.96
CA LYS A 353 -11.11 -25.79 1.33
C LYS A 353 -10.36 -26.88 2.08
N SER A 354 -10.66 -27.07 3.34
CA SER A 354 -10.07 -28.14 4.16
C SER A 354 -10.60 -29.54 3.86
N ALA A 355 -11.68 -29.69 3.08
CA ALA A 355 -12.31 -31.00 2.87
C ALA A 355 -11.82 -31.73 1.59
N SER A 356 -11.13 -31.09 0.66
CA SER A 356 -10.67 -31.70 -0.60
C SER A 356 -9.17 -31.88 -0.75
N ASP A 357 -8.36 -31.20 0.08
CA ASP A 357 -6.93 -31.44 0.16
C ASP A 357 -6.62 -32.03 1.54
N GLU A 358 -5.75 -33.04 1.62
CA GLU A 358 -5.29 -33.70 2.84
C GLU A 358 -4.63 -32.77 3.88
N PHE A 359 -4.67 -31.46 3.61
CA PHE A 359 -4.15 -30.39 4.46
C PHE A 359 -5.29 -29.51 4.94
N LYS A 360 -5.77 -29.74 6.15
CA LYS A 360 -6.58 -28.75 6.87
C LYS A 360 -5.73 -27.50 7.14
N TYR A 361 -6.03 -26.40 6.44
CA TYR A 361 -5.61 -25.09 6.89
C TYR A 361 -6.47 -24.70 8.11
N ILE A 362 -6.05 -25.07 9.29
CA ILE A 362 -6.57 -24.47 10.48
C ILE A 362 -5.69 -23.26 10.82
N LEU A 363 -5.77 -22.26 9.99
CA LEU A 363 -5.80 -20.92 10.51
C LEU A 363 -7.24 -20.77 11.00
N THR A 364 -7.54 -21.22 12.17
CA THR A 364 -8.67 -20.66 12.86
C THR A 364 -8.37 -19.17 12.85
N TYR A 365 -9.23 -18.42 12.21
CA TYR A 365 -9.22 -16.95 12.18
C TYR A 365 -9.05 -16.37 13.59
N ASP A 366 -9.32 -17.16 14.59
CA ASP A 366 -9.19 -16.92 15.99
C ASP A 366 -7.73 -17.00 16.48
N LEU A 367 -6.93 -18.01 16.15
CA LEU A 367 -5.50 -18.05 16.53
C LEU A 367 -4.72 -16.85 15.97
N SER A 368 -4.99 -16.41 14.75
CA SER A 368 -4.33 -15.23 14.18
C SER A 368 -4.70 -13.91 14.88
N ASN A 369 -5.84 -13.86 15.58
CA ASN A 369 -6.24 -12.72 16.38
C ASN A 369 -5.64 -12.72 17.79
N PHE A 370 -5.11 -13.85 18.24
CA PHE A 370 -4.63 -14.06 19.63
C PHE A 370 -3.13 -14.20 19.76
N ILE A 371 -2.45 -14.53 18.67
CA ILE A 371 -0.99 -14.61 18.66
C ILE A 371 -0.48 -13.29 18.08
N ALA A 372 0.33 -12.58 18.84
CA ALA A 372 1.00 -11.39 18.35
C ALA A 372 1.88 -11.74 17.16
N VAL A 373 1.90 -10.88 16.15
CA VAL A 373 2.88 -10.98 15.05
C VAL A 373 4.28 -11.09 15.66
N ASN A 374 5.06 -12.08 15.21
CA ASN A 374 6.38 -12.44 15.75
C ASN A 374 6.38 -13.06 17.17
N SER A 375 5.24 -13.52 17.68
CA SER A 375 5.22 -14.34 18.90
C SER A 375 5.77 -15.74 18.61
N ILE A 376 6.50 -16.31 19.57
CA ILE A 376 7.11 -17.64 19.44
C ILE A 376 6.33 -18.62 20.31
N ILE A 377 5.82 -19.69 19.71
CA ILE A 377 5.06 -20.73 20.39
C ILE A 377 5.78 -22.07 20.16
N PRO A 378 6.07 -22.85 21.22
CA PRO A 378 6.61 -24.19 21.07
C PRO A 378 5.54 -25.14 20.51
N PHE A 379 5.91 -26.03 19.61
CA PHE A 379 5.04 -27.05 19.02
C PHE A 379 5.81 -28.29 18.59
N LYS A 380 5.08 -29.39 18.35
CA LYS A 380 5.62 -30.57 17.71
C LYS A 380 5.53 -30.48 16.20
N LEU A 381 6.62 -30.78 15.53
CA LEU A 381 6.70 -30.76 14.08
C LEU A 381 6.71 -32.20 13.55
N HIS A 382 5.69 -32.54 12.77
CA HIS A 382 5.63 -33.79 12.03
C HIS A 382 6.07 -33.53 10.59
N ILE A 383 7.30 -33.89 10.25
CA ILE A 383 7.84 -33.78 8.89
C ILE A 383 8.22 -35.14 8.41
N LYS A 384 7.54 -35.63 7.36
CA LYS A 384 8.06 -36.72 6.54
C LYS A 384 8.55 -36.11 5.23
N ASP A 385 9.66 -36.64 4.70
CA ASP A 385 10.22 -36.13 3.42
C ASP A 385 9.21 -36.24 2.26
N GLU A 386 8.35 -37.25 2.28
CA GLU A 386 7.25 -37.46 1.34
C GLU A 386 6.14 -36.38 1.39
N ASP A 387 6.01 -35.70 2.55
CA ASP A 387 5.00 -34.67 2.79
C ASP A 387 5.51 -33.24 2.47
N LEU A 388 6.80 -33.08 2.14
CA LEU A 388 7.42 -31.80 1.88
C LEU A 388 7.25 -31.35 0.43
N GLN A 389 6.53 -30.25 0.24
CA GLN A 389 6.39 -29.60 -1.06
C GLN A 389 7.30 -28.39 -1.17
N THR A 390 8.06 -28.30 -2.24
CA THR A 390 8.90 -27.13 -2.52
C THR A 390 8.05 -26.00 -3.09
N THR A 391 8.13 -24.81 -2.50
CA THR A 391 7.46 -23.61 -3.01
C THR A 391 8.26 -22.96 -4.13
N ALA A 392 7.62 -22.13 -4.96
CA ALA A 392 8.28 -21.38 -6.03
C ALA A 392 9.40 -20.43 -5.52
N SER A 393 9.43 -20.12 -4.23
CA SER A 393 10.48 -19.31 -3.58
C SER A 393 11.64 -20.14 -3.03
N GLY A 394 11.62 -21.48 -3.23
CA GLY A 394 12.66 -22.39 -2.73
C GLY A 394 12.54 -22.73 -1.24
N ASN A 395 11.45 -22.35 -0.59
CA ASN A 395 11.09 -22.78 0.76
C ASN A 395 10.24 -24.05 0.69
N TYR A 396 10.07 -24.73 1.82
CA TYR A 396 9.29 -25.95 1.92
C TYR A 396 7.97 -25.69 2.64
N LYS A 397 6.95 -26.48 2.30
CA LYS A 397 5.67 -26.52 2.98
C LYS A 397 5.57 -27.87 3.69
N GLY A 398 5.34 -27.86 4.97
CA GLY A 398 5.21 -29.06 5.81
C GLY A 398 3.92 -29.05 6.62
N LYS A 399 3.70 -30.11 7.39
CA LYS A 399 2.61 -30.25 8.35
C LYS A 399 3.15 -30.07 9.76
N MET A 400 2.39 -29.43 10.63
CA MET A 400 2.62 -29.45 12.08
C MET A 400 1.33 -29.80 12.81
N GLU A 401 1.48 -30.41 13.97
CA GLU A 401 0.38 -30.65 14.89
C GLU A 401 0.42 -29.62 16.02
N LEU A 402 -0.69 -28.97 16.24
CA LEU A 402 -0.92 -28.07 17.36
C LEU A 402 -2.26 -28.44 18.01
N ASN A 403 -2.25 -28.82 19.29
CA ASN A 403 -3.45 -29.23 20.05
C ASN A 403 -4.27 -30.35 19.37
N GLY A 404 -3.62 -31.33 18.77
CA GLY A 404 -4.27 -32.44 18.08
C GLY A 404 -4.78 -32.12 16.66
N GLU A 405 -4.53 -30.93 16.16
CA GLU A 405 -4.90 -30.52 14.82
C GLU A 405 -3.68 -30.28 13.93
N TYR A 406 -3.80 -30.69 12.64
CA TYR A 406 -2.71 -30.55 11.68
C TYR A 406 -2.81 -29.25 10.88
N MET A 407 -1.72 -28.50 10.84
CA MET A 407 -1.63 -27.23 10.12
C MET A 407 -0.52 -27.25 9.08
N SER A 408 -0.74 -26.55 7.95
CA SER A 408 0.33 -26.30 6.99
C SER A 408 1.21 -25.16 7.43
N VAL A 409 2.52 -25.35 7.37
CA VAL A 409 3.51 -24.34 7.73
C VAL A 409 4.57 -24.18 6.67
N PHE A 410 5.16 -23.00 6.57
CA PHE A 410 6.30 -22.76 5.71
C PHE A 410 7.59 -22.96 6.50
N ILE A 411 8.52 -23.73 5.91
CA ILE A 411 9.81 -24.06 6.49
C ILE A 411 10.88 -23.45 5.60
N SER A 412 11.73 -22.60 6.16
CA SER A 412 12.85 -22.04 5.39
C SER A 412 13.86 -23.14 5.04
N LYS A 413 14.53 -22.99 3.89
CA LYS A 413 15.58 -23.93 3.44
C LYS A 413 16.67 -24.13 4.49
N GLY A 414 17.04 -23.08 5.23
CA GLY A 414 18.03 -23.14 6.29
C GLY A 414 17.56 -23.96 7.50
N VAL A 415 16.31 -23.77 7.93
CA VAL A 415 15.71 -24.53 9.04
C VAL A 415 15.58 -26.00 8.68
N LEU A 416 15.09 -26.32 7.46
CA LEU A 416 14.99 -27.71 7.03
C LEU A 416 16.36 -28.40 6.95
N LYS A 417 17.40 -27.70 6.44
CA LYS A 417 18.76 -28.21 6.44
C LYS A 417 19.27 -28.52 7.86
N GLN A 418 19.00 -27.66 8.83
CA GLN A 418 19.34 -27.87 10.23
C GLN A 418 18.59 -29.06 10.85
N ILE A 419 17.31 -29.21 10.54
CA ILE A 419 16.51 -30.35 10.99
C ILE A 419 17.09 -31.64 10.42
N ARG A 420 17.35 -31.71 9.12
CA ARG A 420 17.91 -32.87 8.43
C ARG A 420 19.33 -33.23 8.85
N SER A 421 20.15 -32.25 9.26
CA SER A 421 21.54 -32.50 9.67
C SER A 421 21.65 -33.11 11.05
N ALA A 422 20.57 -33.15 11.81
CA ALA A 422 20.62 -33.62 13.20
C ALA A 422 20.17 -35.05 13.37
N GLU A 423 19.45 -35.68 12.40
CA GLU A 423 19.04 -37.07 12.49
C GLU A 423 18.80 -37.77 11.17
N GLN A 424 19.04 -39.09 11.16
CA GLN A 424 18.65 -40.00 10.09
C GLN A 424 17.32 -40.66 10.48
N GLY A 425 16.19 -40.16 10.00
CA GLY A 425 14.93 -40.83 10.16
C GLY A 425 13.72 -39.93 10.48
N ASP A 426 12.74 -40.50 11.17
CA ASP A 426 11.47 -39.87 11.49
C ASP A 426 11.65 -38.74 12.51
N TYR A 427 11.35 -37.51 12.12
CA TYR A 427 11.57 -36.29 12.93
C TYR A 427 10.44 -36.00 13.92
N THR A 428 9.55 -36.95 14.18
CA THR A 428 8.30 -36.70 14.88
C THR A 428 8.42 -36.39 16.35
N ASP A 429 9.48 -36.84 17.07
CA ASP A 429 9.49 -36.78 18.53
C ASP A 429 10.57 -35.93 19.20
N MET A 430 11.57 -35.42 18.49
CA MET A 430 12.79 -34.91 19.13
C MET A 430 13.05 -33.42 19.05
N TRP A 431 12.17 -32.63 18.40
CA TRP A 431 12.46 -31.22 18.15
C TRP A 431 11.46 -30.29 18.81
N LYS A 432 11.93 -29.53 19.77
CA LYS A 432 11.23 -28.31 20.20
C LYS A 432 11.50 -27.25 19.14
N CYS A 433 10.62 -27.13 18.17
CA CYS A 433 10.59 -26.02 17.23
C CYS A 433 9.70 -24.92 17.78
N TYR A 434 9.88 -23.72 17.26
CA TYR A 434 9.04 -22.58 17.57
C TYR A 434 8.37 -22.11 16.29
N ILE A 435 7.11 -21.71 16.41
CA ILE A 435 6.36 -21.09 15.34
C ILE A 435 6.22 -19.61 15.64
N SER A 436 6.44 -18.77 14.65
CA SER A 436 6.07 -17.37 14.73
C SER A 436 5.07 -17.02 13.64
N LEU A 437 4.07 -16.22 13.99
CA LEU A 437 3.20 -15.58 13.03
C LEU A 437 3.90 -14.34 12.51
N CYS A 438 4.26 -14.37 11.22
CA CYS A 438 4.94 -13.27 10.56
C CYS A 438 3.96 -12.48 9.68
N GLU A 439 4.18 -11.18 9.56
CA GLU A 439 3.46 -10.32 8.65
C GLU A 439 4.40 -9.75 7.59
N SER A 440 3.98 -9.79 6.35
CA SER A 440 4.69 -9.20 5.23
C SER A 440 3.72 -8.41 4.36
N ALA A 441 4.24 -7.65 3.41
CA ALA A 441 3.42 -6.99 2.37
C ALA A 441 2.53 -7.95 1.57
N LYS A 442 2.75 -9.26 1.68
CA LYS A 442 1.97 -10.33 1.03
C LYS A 442 0.96 -11.00 1.96
N GLY A 443 0.84 -10.55 3.20
CA GLY A 443 -0.04 -11.11 4.21
C GLY A 443 0.68 -11.84 5.34
N ARG A 444 -0.11 -12.43 6.24
CA ARG A 444 0.38 -13.18 7.40
C ARG A 444 0.69 -14.61 7.02
N PHE A 445 1.76 -15.16 7.57
CA PHE A 445 2.17 -16.55 7.38
C PHE A 445 2.87 -17.09 8.63
N TRP A 446 2.80 -18.40 8.80
CA TRP A 446 3.48 -19.08 9.87
C TRP A 446 4.91 -19.45 9.45
N LEU A 447 5.88 -19.13 10.28
CA LEU A 447 7.29 -19.46 10.07
C LEU A 447 7.79 -20.34 11.19
N ILE A 448 8.43 -21.45 10.83
CA ILE A 448 9.05 -22.35 11.79
C ILE A 448 10.48 -21.91 12.02
N HIS A 449 10.82 -21.75 13.30
CA HIS A 449 12.17 -21.46 13.75
C HIS A 449 12.70 -22.62 14.58
N ARG A 450 13.99 -22.88 14.44
CA ARG A 450 14.76 -23.64 15.41
C ARG A 450 15.46 -22.65 16.33
N GLY A 451 15.14 -22.68 17.62
CA GLY A 451 15.90 -21.97 18.66
C GLY A 451 16.74 -22.95 19.47
N LYS A 452 17.97 -22.59 19.80
CA LYS A 452 18.59 -23.14 21.03
C LYS A 452 17.78 -22.54 22.17
N HIS A 453 17.19 -23.39 22.99
CA HIS A 453 16.55 -22.99 24.21
C HIS A 453 17.65 -22.56 25.19
N ASP A 454 17.95 -21.31 25.29
CA ASP A 454 18.44 -20.72 26.53
C ASP A 454 17.19 -20.34 27.32
N GLU A 455 16.90 -21.13 28.33
CA GLU A 455 15.74 -20.94 29.22
C GLU A 455 15.74 -19.58 29.92
N ALA A 456 16.86 -18.86 29.91
CA ALA A 456 17.03 -17.59 30.59
C ALA A 456 16.67 -16.34 29.73
N THR A 457 16.49 -16.46 28.41
CA THR A 457 16.35 -15.27 27.53
C THR A 457 15.03 -15.16 26.75
N HIS A 458 14.10 -16.11 26.89
CA HIS A 458 12.89 -16.13 26.07
C HIS A 458 11.61 -16.17 26.91
N ASN A 459 11.34 -15.07 27.57
CA ASN A 459 10.01 -14.77 28.08
C ASN A 459 9.50 -13.41 27.53
N PRO A 460 9.43 -13.18 26.22
CA PRO A 460 8.87 -11.94 25.69
C PRO A 460 7.39 -12.05 25.35
N ALA A 461 6.84 -13.27 25.33
CA ALA A 461 5.49 -13.48 24.81
C ALA A 461 4.34 -13.10 25.75
N PRO A 462 4.42 -13.29 27.09
CA PRO A 462 3.27 -13.07 27.96
C PRO A 462 2.68 -11.67 27.86
N GLN A 463 3.51 -10.62 27.87
CA GLN A 463 3.03 -9.24 27.86
C GLN A 463 2.19 -8.87 26.63
N LYS A 464 2.66 -9.21 25.43
CA LYS A 464 1.91 -8.90 24.19
C LYS A 464 0.65 -9.74 24.04
N THR A 465 0.70 -10.98 24.46
CA THR A 465 -0.42 -11.91 24.37
C THR A 465 -1.52 -11.54 25.35
N ILE A 466 -1.20 -11.13 26.55
CA ILE A 466 -2.17 -10.65 27.55
C ILE A 466 -2.79 -9.33 27.08
N SER A 467 -2.00 -8.39 26.61
CA SER A 467 -2.53 -7.14 26.02
C SER A 467 -3.50 -7.39 24.87
N GLN A 468 -3.27 -8.42 24.07
CA GLN A 468 -4.19 -8.82 22.99
C GLN A 468 -5.46 -9.50 23.50
N ILE A 469 -5.37 -10.33 24.53
CA ILE A 469 -6.54 -10.93 25.19
C ILE A 469 -7.39 -9.82 25.83
N ILE A 470 -6.74 -8.85 26.46
CA ILE A 470 -7.36 -7.64 26.99
C ILE A 470 -8.07 -6.83 25.89
N ASP A 471 -7.43 -6.63 24.75
CA ASP A 471 -8.00 -5.96 23.59
C ASP A 471 -9.23 -6.71 23.02
N ILE A 472 -9.24 -8.03 23.10
CA ILE A 472 -10.35 -8.86 22.66
C ILE A 472 -11.50 -8.79 23.66
N TRP A 473 -11.20 -8.85 24.92
CA TRP A 473 -12.20 -8.62 25.95
C TRP A 473 -12.91 -7.28 25.75
N ALA A 474 -12.15 -6.21 25.61
CA ALA A 474 -12.70 -4.88 25.36
C ALA A 474 -13.55 -4.79 24.08
N LYS A 475 -13.19 -5.58 23.04
CA LYS A 475 -13.85 -5.52 21.72
C LYS A 475 -14.95 -6.57 21.51
N LYS A 476 -14.88 -7.73 22.15
CA LYS A 476 -15.72 -8.90 21.85
C LYS A 476 -16.37 -9.54 23.07
N GLY A 477 -16.12 -9.02 24.27
CA GLY A 477 -16.65 -9.52 25.53
C GLY A 477 -15.83 -10.62 26.19
N LEU A 478 -16.09 -10.82 27.50
CA LEU A 478 -15.33 -11.71 28.39
C LEU A 478 -15.38 -13.18 27.96
N GLU A 479 -16.55 -13.70 27.60
CA GLU A 479 -16.74 -15.10 27.19
C GLU A 479 -15.83 -15.47 26.00
N LYS A 480 -15.70 -14.55 25.04
CA LYS A 480 -14.82 -14.79 23.88
C LYS A 480 -13.34 -14.70 24.25
N ALA A 481 -12.97 -13.87 25.20
CA ALA A 481 -11.61 -13.82 25.74
C ALA A 481 -11.26 -15.09 26.52
N LYS A 482 -12.17 -15.61 27.34
CA LYS A 482 -12.01 -16.88 28.07
C LYS A 482 -11.91 -18.09 27.12
N GLU A 483 -12.80 -18.20 26.14
CA GLU A 483 -12.79 -19.27 25.13
C GLU A 483 -11.45 -19.37 24.41
N VAL A 484 -10.88 -18.23 24.10
CA VAL A 484 -9.59 -18.16 23.40
C VAL A 484 -8.46 -18.56 24.31
N PHE A 485 -8.51 -18.09 25.52
CA PHE A 485 -7.51 -18.40 26.53
C PHE A 485 -7.48 -19.89 26.85
N GLU A 486 -8.63 -20.54 27.01
CA GLU A 486 -8.75 -21.97 27.26
C GLU A 486 -8.21 -22.84 26.11
N ASN A 487 -8.22 -22.32 24.88
CA ASN A 487 -7.73 -23.02 23.68
C ASN A 487 -6.25 -22.78 23.38
N VAL A 488 -5.55 -21.90 24.11
CA VAL A 488 -4.11 -21.64 23.94
C VAL A 488 -3.36 -22.20 25.15
N HIS A 489 -2.84 -23.42 25.03
CA HIS A 489 -1.94 -23.98 26.04
C HIS A 489 -0.58 -23.29 25.96
N TYR A 490 -0.27 -22.49 26.97
CA TYR A 490 1.05 -21.92 27.17
C TYR A 490 1.94 -22.94 27.89
N PRO A 491 3.04 -23.38 27.29
CA PRO A 491 4.01 -24.20 28.00
C PRO A 491 4.97 -23.30 28.80
N THR A 492 4.46 -22.64 29.80
CA THR A 492 5.29 -22.07 30.85
C THR A 492 5.19 -23.00 32.03
N GLY A 493 6.29 -23.61 32.37
CA GLY A 493 6.38 -24.55 33.47
C GLY A 493 6.12 -23.97 34.85
N ASP A 494 5.75 -22.68 34.97
CA ASP A 494 5.35 -22.06 36.23
C ASP A 494 4.34 -20.94 35.97
N SER A 495 3.13 -21.26 36.09
CA SER A 495 1.99 -20.68 36.80
C SER A 495 1.87 -19.15 36.81
N ILE A 496 1.70 -18.51 35.66
CA ILE A 496 0.87 -17.31 35.66
C ILE A 496 -0.57 -17.81 35.57
N ASP A 497 -1.33 -17.66 36.64
CA ASP A 497 -2.75 -17.99 36.64
C ASP A 497 -3.52 -16.88 35.95
N ILE A 498 -3.63 -16.99 34.64
CA ILE A 498 -4.31 -15.98 33.81
C ILE A 498 -5.82 -16.00 34.08
N LYS A 499 -6.37 -17.12 34.56
CA LYS A 499 -7.77 -17.16 35.00
C LYS A 499 -7.95 -16.21 36.18
N ALA A 500 -7.04 -16.24 37.16
CA ALA A 500 -7.04 -15.29 38.27
C ALA A 500 -6.91 -13.83 37.82
N ILE A 501 -6.11 -13.56 36.78
CA ILE A 501 -5.98 -12.19 36.23
C ILE A 501 -7.28 -11.75 35.53
N LEU A 502 -7.93 -12.65 34.79
CA LEU A 502 -9.20 -12.35 34.14
C LEU A 502 -10.33 -12.18 35.17
N ASP A 503 -10.35 -12.97 36.24
CA ASP A 503 -11.31 -12.87 37.32
C ASP A 503 -11.14 -11.54 38.10
N VAL A 504 -9.88 -11.11 38.34
CA VAL A 504 -9.59 -9.80 38.97
C VAL A 504 -9.96 -8.65 38.02
N TRP A 505 -9.81 -8.83 36.72
CA TRP A 505 -10.25 -7.84 35.76
C TRP A 505 -11.77 -7.64 35.78
N GLU A 506 -12.52 -8.76 35.84
CA GLU A 506 -13.98 -8.72 35.91
C GLU A 506 -14.46 -8.06 37.19
N GLU A 507 -13.82 -8.37 38.33
CA GLU A 507 -14.21 -7.87 39.64
C GLU A 507 -13.71 -6.46 39.97
N LYS A 508 -12.50 -6.09 39.54
CA LYS A 508 -11.77 -4.90 40.04
C LYS A 508 -11.26 -3.97 38.92
N GLY A 509 -11.48 -4.35 37.64
CA GLY A 509 -11.11 -3.54 36.49
C GLY A 509 -9.67 -3.76 36.01
N ALA A 510 -9.32 -3.05 34.90
CA ALA A 510 -8.07 -3.21 34.16
C ALA A 510 -6.80 -2.97 34.97
N ASP A 511 -6.79 -1.90 35.76
CA ASP A 511 -5.61 -1.48 36.54
C ASP A 511 -5.23 -2.50 37.61
N ALA A 512 -6.22 -3.15 38.23
CA ALA A 512 -5.99 -4.19 39.24
C ALA A 512 -5.47 -5.50 38.61
N ALA A 513 -5.93 -5.84 37.42
CA ALA A 513 -5.46 -7.00 36.66
C ALA A 513 -4.02 -6.79 36.17
N GLU A 514 -3.67 -5.57 35.75
CA GLU A 514 -2.31 -5.22 35.33
C GLU A 514 -1.32 -5.28 36.50
N GLN A 515 -1.72 -4.80 37.69
CA GLN A 515 -0.91 -4.93 38.92
C GLN A 515 -0.69 -6.38 39.34
N LEU A 516 -1.72 -7.24 39.25
CA LEU A 516 -1.59 -8.66 39.55
C LEU A 516 -0.66 -9.35 38.54
N TYR A 517 -0.77 -9.01 37.28
CA TYR A 517 0.12 -9.51 36.24
C TYR A 517 1.58 -9.12 36.48
N GLU A 518 1.85 -7.84 36.81
CA GLU A 518 3.20 -7.40 37.16
C GLU A 518 3.79 -8.13 38.36
N GLN A 519 2.96 -8.58 39.30
CA GLN A 519 3.43 -9.40 40.42
C GLN A 519 3.88 -10.80 39.98
N TYR A 520 3.17 -11.43 39.03
CA TYR A 520 3.56 -12.73 38.47
C TYR A 520 4.83 -12.64 37.60
N VAL A 521 5.06 -11.51 36.93
CA VAL A 521 6.25 -11.30 36.08
C VAL A 521 7.50 -10.98 36.90
N LYS A 522 7.35 -10.46 38.12
CA LYS A 522 8.46 -10.11 39.02
C LYS A 522 8.90 -11.27 39.94
N GLN A 523 8.12 -12.37 40.00
CA GLN A 523 8.48 -13.64 40.63
C GLN A 523 9.15 -14.56 39.62
#